data_a20032f7583fb5c94f51164bc85ca466
#
_entry.id   a20032f7583fb5c94f51164bc85ca466
#
_cell.length_a   1.000
_cell.length_b   1.000
_cell.length_c   1.000
_cell.angle_alpha   90.00
_cell.angle_beta   90.00
_cell.angle_gamma   90.00
#
_symmetry.space_group_name_H-M   'P 1'
#
loop_
_entity.id
_entity.type
_entity.pdbx_description
1 polymer ?
#
loop_
_entity_poly.entity_id
_entity_poly.type
_entity_poly.pdbx_seq_one_letter_code
_entity_poly.pdbx_strand_id
1 'polypeptide(L)'
;MKLRTSFFNFRVLLKNITRFAPLWILYAVGEVLGLMSLDLENEAAQIANDLCCLMGPVSVFHLVYALLVAACLFGDLFDGRLCNGLHAMPLHREGWLLTNIASGLVFALIPALAGGGVAALFLEKYWWIALVWQGTSLLQFVFFFGLAVFCAMCAGKRLGMVAMYGILNFLSMLILWVVTRLYEPLLPGVVISEFWFAKLCPVLSLFGSDYLDYTYDKILGGIFRGFIGESLRYLVICAGAGVVFLLLAWLLYRKRPLEKAGDFVAFRPMGAVFLLSYTFILGVLLYTFGDLLGSYRDYGFLAVGMLIGWFTGWMLLERTVKVFTKKVLLGLVAFLVFFVGSLGLTLVDPLGIVTYIPKTEEIASASMYLENDIHNYDSDSGWDGWYITDPEEIAWVQELHQTMMHTPQSAGNMEGKNYRAHQLMYKLGNLDMSGQEYITVYVQYRLKNGMEVYRTYRIPVQSQAMEGLKTFFSDPRAVFAVTDYQKMKENIRDVTLYWGIEDEMILYSDAQQQELMAAIEADCEAGTMGQHAFFHGDDDYVADIDINWNAVYKMGQMGDISGIRGDYVIVYKDCINTVAYLEDLLEE
;
A
#
# COMPACT_ATOMS: atom_id res chain seq x y z
N MET A 1 -5.39 -0.17 60.34
CA MET A 1 -6.11 0.60 59.30
C MET A 1 -5.66 0.07 57.92
N LYS A 2 -6.47 -0.79 57.25
CA LYS A 2 -6.16 -1.29 55.91
C LYS A 2 -6.41 -0.10 54.96
N LEU A 3 -5.31 0.52 54.48
CA LEU A 3 -5.38 1.49 53.41
C LEU A 3 -6.00 0.75 52.20
N ARG A 4 -7.23 1.07 51.82
CA ARG A 4 -7.85 0.67 50.56
C ARG A 4 -7.06 1.34 49.44
N THR A 5 -6.05 0.66 48.94
CA THR A 5 -5.32 1.08 47.71
C THR A 5 -6.29 0.94 46.54
N SER A 6 -6.80 2.07 46.05
CA SER A 6 -7.67 2.10 44.87
C SER A 6 -6.85 1.71 43.61
N PHE A 7 -7.46 0.93 42.72
CA PHE A 7 -6.91 0.63 41.37
C PHE A 7 -6.82 1.88 40.49
N PHE A 8 -7.44 3.00 40.87
CA PHE A 8 -7.35 4.27 40.14
C PHE A 8 -7.13 5.41 41.16
N ASN A 9 -6.17 6.30 40.85
CA ASN A 9 -5.85 7.42 41.74
C ASN A 9 -6.10 8.77 41.07
N PHE A 10 -7.25 9.35 41.37
CA PHE A 10 -7.68 10.63 40.80
C PHE A 10 -6.74 11.80 41.15
N ARG A 11 -6.05 11.76 42.30
CA ARG A 11 -5.06 12.80 42.66
C ARG A 11 -3.83 12.74 41.77
N VAL A 12 -3.40 11.54 41.38
CA VAL A 12 -2.29 11.34 40.43
C VAL A 12 -2.71 11.80 39.05
N LEU A 13 -3.94 11.54 38.60
CA LEU A 13 -4.48 12.06 37.35
C LEU A 13 -4.42 13.58 37.28
N LEU A 14 -4.97 14.27 38.31
CA LEU A 14 -4.94 15.74 38.38
C LEU A 14 -3.52 16.28 38.39
N LYS A 15 -2.61 15.62 39.15
CA LYS A 15 -1.18 16.00 39.14
C LYS A 15 -0.54 15.81 37.76
N ASN A 16 -0.89 14.75 37.03
CA ASN A 16 -0.39 14.53 35.67
C ASN A 16 -0.88 15.62 34.70
N ILE A 17 -2.16 16.04 34.80
CA ILE A 17 -2.70 17.13 33.96
C ILE A 17 -1.91 18.42 34.17
N THR A 18 -1.59 18.77 35.43
CA THR A 18 -0.81 19.99 35.72
C THR A 18 0.67 19.83 35.39
N ARG A 19 1.29 18.69 35.75
CA ARG A 19 2.73 18.42 35.51
C ARG A 19 3.06 18.35 34.01
N PHE A 20 2.19 17.75 33.22
CA PHE A 20 2.38 17.54 31.80
C PHE A 20 1.50 18.46 30.95
N ALA A 21 1.18 19.67 31.47
CA ALA A 21 0.41 20.67 30.74
C ALA A 21 0.92 20.93 29.31
N PRO A 22 2.24 20.99 29.04
CA PRO A 22 2.73 21.17 27.67
C PRO A 22 2.24 20.12 26.67
N LEU A 23 1.94 18.88 27.11
CA LEU A 23 1.49 17.82 26.20
C LEU A 23 0.06 18.04 25.69
N TRP A 24 -0.90 18.29 26.59
CA TRP A 24 -2.27 18.54 26.13
C TRP A 24 -2.43 19.91 25.46
N ILE A 25 -1.58 20.90 25.84
CA ILE A 25 -1.47 22.17 25.10
C ILE A 25 -0.94 21.92 23.69
N LEU A 26 0.08 21.05 23.51
CA LEU A 26 0.58 20.67 22.17
C LEU A 26 -0.51 20.04 21.30
N TYR A 27 -1.36 19.19 21.88
CA TYR A 27 -2.50 18.64 21.14
C TYR A 27 -3.48 19.76 20.76
N ALA A 28 -3.81 20.66 21.70
CA ALA A 28 -4.67 21.80 21.42
C ALA A 28 -4.10 22.72 20.31
N VAL A 29 -2.78 22.93 20.30
CA VAL A 29 -2.12 23.65 19.21
C VAL A 29 -2.27 22.88 17.89
N GLY A 30 -2.12 21.54 17.88
CA GLY A 30 -2.39 20.71 16.71
C GLY A 30 -3.82 20.88 16.18
N GLU A 31 -4.82 20.89 17.06
CA GLU A 31 -6.23 21.15 16.69
C GLU A 31 -6.39 22.55 16.06
N VAL A 32 -5.79 23.58 16.67
CA VAL A 32 -5.83 24.95 16.15
C VAL A 32 -5.17 25.03 14.77
N LEU A 33 -4.01 24.39 14.59
CA LEU A 33 -3.30 24.37 13.30
C LEU A 33 -4.13 23.62 12.23
N GLY A 34 -4.80 22.53 12.60
CA GLY A 34 -5.74 21.84 11.73
C GLY A 34 -6.91 22.74 11.32
N LEU A 35 -7.51 23.48 12.25
CA LEU A 35 -8.57 24.44 11.93
C LEU A 35 -8.05 25.64 11.10
N MET A 36 -6.83 26.11 11.36
CA MET A 36 -6.23 27.21 10.59
C MET A 36 -5.82 26.78 9.16
N SER A 37 -5.65 25.50 8.88
CA SER A 37 -5.40 25.01 7.53
C SER A 37 -6.68 25.00 6.66
N LEU A 38 -7.85 25.12 7.28
CA LEU A 38 -9.13 25.29 6.60
C LEU A 38 -9.34 26.76 6.26
N ASP A 39 -9.85 27.04 5.09
CA ASP A 39 -10.29 28.39 4.74
C ASP A 39 -11.70 28.64 5.32
N LEU A 40 -11.72 29.21 6.54
CA LEU A 40 -12.95 29.44 7.29
C LEU A 40 -13.84 30.55 6.71
N GLU A 41 -13.40 31.27 5.67
CA GLU A 41 -14.19 32.25 4.92
C GLU A 41 -15.06 31.60 3.83
N ASN A 42 -14.77 30.34 3.50
CA ASN A 42 -15.52 29.57 2.52
C ASN A 42 -16.90 29.14 3.04
N GLU A 43 -17.71 28.63 2.12
CA GLU A 43 -19.01 28.03 2.49
C GLU A 43 -18.83 26.81 3.40
N ALA A 44 -19.77 26.60 4.32
CA ALA A 44 -19.74 25.47 5.26
C ALA A 44 -19.59 24.09 4.58
N ALA A 45 -20.06 23.95 3.34
CA ALA A 45 -19.93 22.74 2.54
C ALA A 45 -18.48 22.48 2.10
N GLN A 46 -17.77 23.53 1.71
CA GLN A 46 -16.35 23.43 1.32
C GLN A 46 -15.47 23.18 2.54
N ILE A 47 -15.73 23.88 3.66
CA ILE A 47 -15.05 23.62 4.94
C ILE A 47 -15.23 22.15 5.38
N ALA A 48 -16.44 21.60 5.17
CA ALA A 48 -16.74 20.20 5.47
C ALA A 48 -15.90 19.24 4.59
N ASN A 49 -15.76 19.52 3.32
CA ASN A 49 -14.92 18.75 2.39
C ASN A 49 -13.45 18.76 2.83
N ASP A 50 -12.91 19.95 3.09
CA ASP A 50 -11.51 20.13 3.49
C ASP A 50 -11.23 19.42 4.83
N LEU A 51 -12.19 19.44 5.74
CA LEU A 51 -12.09 18.70 7.02
C LEU A 51 -12.08 17.18 6.81
N CYS A 52 -12.85 16.67 5.84
CA CYS A 52 -12.81 15.25 5.49
C CYS A 52 -11.42 14.84 4.99
N CYS A 53 -10.79 15.66 4.15
CA CYS A 53 -9.45 15.43 3.62
C CYS A 53 -8.36 15.42 4.72
N LEU A 54 -8.59 16.08 5.85
CA LEU A 54 -7.64 16.09 6.98
C LEU A 54 -7.73 14.84 7.87
N MET A 55 -8.82 14.07 7.80
CA MET A 55 -9.06 12.95 8.74
C MET A 55 -8.01 11.85 8.65
N GLY A 56 -7.51 11.53 7.46
CA GLY A 56 -6.44 10.56 7.25
C GLY A 56 -5.06 11.10 7.67
N PRO A 57 -4.59 12.22 7.11
CA PRO A 57 -3.27 12.81 7.37
C PRO A 57 -2.98 13.12 8.83
N VAL A 58 -3.98 13.42 9.64
CA VAL A 58 -3.81 13.67 11.08
C VAL A 58 -3.22 12.46 11.84
N SER A 59 -3.25 11.27 11.24
CA SER A 59 -2.61 10.06 11.78
C SER A 59 -1.11 10.22 12.03
N VAL A 60 -0.40 11.01 11.20
CA VAL A 60 1.04 11.30 11.37
C VAL A 60 1.28 12.13 12.64
N PHE A 61 0.40 13.09 12.92
CA PHE A 61 0.45 13.82 14.18
C PHE A 61 0.27 12.88 15.37
N HIS A 62 -0.71 11.97 15.31
CA HIS A 62 -0.96 11.00 16.38
C HIS A 62 0.20 10.02 16.57
N LEU A 63 0.90 9.61 15.50
CA LEU A 63 2.09 8.78 15.56
C LEU A 63 3.16 9.41 16.48
N VAL A 64 3.47 10.69 16.25
CA VAL A 64 4.50 11.42 17.01
C VAL A 64 4.01 11.78 18.41
N TYR A 65 2.80 12.29 18.50
CA TYR A 65 2.22 12.75 19.75
C TYR A 65 2.06 11.61 20.77
N ALA A 66 1.54 10.45 20.35
CA ALA A 66 1.39 9.28 21.20
C ALA A 66 2.72 8.80 21.80
N LEU A 67 3.80 8.81 20.99
CA LEU A 67 5.15 8.49 21.46
C LEU A 67 5.62 9.49 22.52
N LEU A 68 5.42 10.79 22.31
CA LEU A 68 5.80 11.84 23.27
C LEU A 68 5.05 11.68 24.59
N VAL A 69 3.73 11.50 24.53
CA VAL A 69 2.89 11.30 25.71
C VAL A 69 3.33 10.08 26.51
N ALA A 70 3.54 8.94 25.84
CA ALA A 70 4.00 7.72 26.50
C ALA A 70 5.42 7.87 27.07
N ALA A 71 6.36 8.51 26.35
CA ALA A 71 7.73 8.74 26.83
C ALA A 71 7.79 9.66 28.07
N CYS A 72 6.85 10.60 28.21
CA CYS A 72 6.74 11.48 29.36
C CYS A 72 6.04 10.79 30.55
N LEU A 73 4.89 10.17 30.34
CA LEU A 73 4.10 9.55 31.40
C LEU A 73 4.79 8.32 32.01
N PHE A 74 5.54 7.56 31.22
CA PHE A 74 6.26 6.37 31.64
C PHE A 74 7.76 6.61 31.82
N GLY A 75 8.20 7.87 31.75
CA GLY A 75 9.59 8.26 31.86
C GLY A 75 10.31 7.77 33.12
N ASP A 76 9.58 7.66 34.22
CA ASP A 76 10.09 7.18 35.51
C ASP A 76 10.54 5.70 35.47
N LEU A 77 10.05 4.91 34.51
CA LEU A 77 10.44 3.50 34.32
C LEU A 77 11.82 3.31 33.64
N PHE A 78 12.37 4.37 33.05
CA PHE A 78 13.63 4.31 32.32
C PHE A 78 14.86 4.71 33.16
N ASP A 79 14.64 5.24 34.35
CA ASP A 79 15.69 5.58 35.32
C ASP A 79 15.55 4.68 36.55
N GLY A 80 16.63 3.98 36.90
CA GLY A 80 16.62 3.03 38.01
C GLY A 80 16.31 3.66 39.36
N ARG A 81 16.74 4.93 39.59
CA ARG A 81 16.47 5.64 40.85
C ARG A 81 15.01 6.05 40.94
N LEU A 82 14.45 6.61 39.85
CA LEU A 82 13.05 7.01 39.80
C LEU A 82 12.13 5.79 39.85
N CYS A 83 12.47 4.71 39.16
CA CYS A 83 11.72 3.46 39.14
C CYS A 83 11.63 2.85 40.56
N ASN A 84 12.75 2.77 41.30
CA ASN A 84 12.79 2.28 42.66
C ASN A 84 12.00 3.19 43.61
N GLY A 85 12.15 4.51 43.49
CA GLY A 85 11.39 5.48 44.28
C GLY A 85 9.88 5.37 44.04
N LEU A 86 9.44 5.18 42.79
CA LEU A 86 8.06 4.97 42.43
C LEU A 86 7.45 3.73 43.10
N HIS A 87 8.18 2.62 43.07
CA HIS A 87 7.71 1.34 43.63
C HIS A 87 7.83 1.25 45.16
N ALA A 88 8.56 2.19 45.80
CA ALA A 88 8.58 2.34 47.23
C ALA A 88 7.36 3.14 47.78
N MET A 89 6.61 3.84 46.90
CA MET A 89 5.42 4.56 47.31
C MET A 89 4.25 3.59 47.63
N PRO A 90 3.34 3.95 48.57
CA PRO A 90 2.18 3.13 48.94
C PRO A 90 1.08 3.18 47.86
N LEU A 91 1.46 2.98 46.62
CA LEU A 91 0.58 2.94 45.46
C LEU A 91 0.50 1.53 44.92
N HIS A 92 -0.69 1.10 44.51
CA HIS A 92 -0.82 -0.16 43.80
C HIS A 92 -0.12 -0.04 42.45
N ARG A 93 0.77 -1.00 42.13
CA ARG A 93 1.56 -0.99 40.89
C ARG A 93 0.68 -0.86 39.63
N GLU A 94 -0.42 -1.62 39.58
CA GLU A 94 -1.39 -1.58 38.49
C GLU A 94 -2.19 -0.26 38.46
N GLY A 95 -2.49 0.32 39.64
CA GLY A 95 -3.19 1.59 39.75
C GLY A 95 -2.40 2.77 39.18
N TRP A 96 -1.05 2.76 39.32
CA TRP A 96 -0.19 3.74 38.70
C TRP A 96 -0.22 3.64 37.17
N LEU A 97 -0.11 2.41 36.63
CA LEU A 97 -0.17 2.17 35.18
C LEU A 97 -1.51 2.65 34.59
N LEU A 98 -2.62 2.20 35.17
CA LEU A 98 -3.97 2.56 34.69
C LEU A 98 -4.24 4.06 34.79
N THR A 99 -3.76 4.72 35.85
CA THR A 99 -3.92 6.17 35.99
C THR A 99 -3.11 6.93 34.93
N ASN A 100 -1.90 6.48 34.58
CA ASN A 100 -1.11 7.09 33.53
C ASN A 100 -1.70 6.85 32.14
N ILE A 101 -2.25 5.66 31.87
CA ILE A 101 -2.98 5.40 30.62
C ILE A 101 -4.18 6.35 30.52
N ALA A 102 -4.98 6.45 31.58
CA ALA A 102 -6.12 7.38 31.61
C ALA A 102 -5.69 8.84 31.44
N SER A 103 -4.55 9.24 32.03
CA SER A 103 -4.00 10.60 31.83
C SER A 103 -3.68 10.88 30.36
N GLY A 104 -3.03 9.93 29.68
CA GLY A 104 -2.70 10.06 28.24
C GLY A 104 -3.94 10.16 27.36
N LEU A 105 -4.98 9.38 27.64
CA LEU A 105 -6.26 9.47 26.91
C LEU A 105 -6.95 10.82 27.16
N VAL A 106 -6.94 11.32 28.39
CA VAL A 106 -7.51 12.63 28.74
C VAL A 106 -6.78 13.78 28.04
N PHE A 107 -5.45 13.68 27.85
CA PHE A 107 -4.65 14.71 27.17
C PHE A 107 -5.04 14.88 25.70
N ALA A 108 -5.53 13.86 25.03
CA ALA A 108 -6.07 13.96 23.68
C ALA A 108 -7.57 14.33 23.72
N LEU A 109 -8.36 13.69 24.59
CA LEU A 109 -9.82 13.82 24.62
C LEU A 109 -10.30 15.25 24.87
N ILE A 110 -9.69 15.96 25.83
CA ILE A 110 -10.14 17.31 26.21
C ILE A 110 -9.91 18.31 25.05
N PRO A 111 -8.71 18.42 24.46
CA PRO A 111 -8.51 19.33 23.33
C PRO A 111 -9.31 18.93 22.09
N ALA A 112 -9.45 17.62 21.82
CA ALA A 112 -10.26 17.13 20.72
C ALA A 112 -11.73 17.56 20.83
N LEU A 113 -12.34 17.41 22.01
CA LEU A 113 -13.71 17.87 22.25
C LEU A 113 -13.84 19.40 22.08
N ALA A 114 -12.82 20.17 22.51
CA ALA A 114 -12.82 21.61 22.34
C ALA A 114 -12.66 22.02 20.86
N GLY A 115 -11.71 21.41 20.14
CA GLY A 115 -11.49 21.62 18.70
C GLY A 115 -12.69 21.24 17.87
N GLY A 116 -13.28 20.07 18.12
CA GLY A 116 -14.51 19.62 17.47
C GLY A 116 -15.69 20.55 17.72
N GLY A 117 -15.82 21.08 18.96
CA GLY A 117 -16.84 22.08 19.30
C GLY A 117 -16.67 23.37 18.51
N VAL A 118 -15.43 23.84 18.33
CA VAL A 118 -15.13 25.03 17.50
C VAL A 118 -15.43 24.73 16.03
N ALA A 119 -14.95 23.61 15.48
CA ALA A 119 -15.23 23.23 14.10
C ALA A 119 -16.74 23.17 13.79
N ALA A 120 -17.54 22.62 14.73
CA ALA A 120 -18.98 22.50 14.57
C ALA A 120 -19.69 23.86 14.41
N LEU A 121 -19.13 24.96 14.95
CA LEU A 121 -19.69 26.30 14.79
C LEU A 121 -19.54 26.84 13.37
N PHE A 122 -18.45 26.50 12.67
CA PHE A 122 -18.21 26.89 11.29
C PHE A 122 -18.91 25.99 10.26
N LEU A 123 -19.20 24.73 10.64
CA LEU A 123 -19.82 23.75 9.74
C LEU A 123 -21.36 23.87 9.65
N GLU A 124 -22.01 24.69 10.47
CA GLU A 124 -23.46 24.92 10.45
C GLU A 124 -24.28 23.62 10.39
N LYS A 125 -24.97 23.37 9.25
CA LYS A 125 -25.77 22.17 9.01
C LYS A 125 -24.94 20.87 8.95
N TYR A 126 -23.62 20.95 8.73
CA TYR A 126 -22.69 19.83 8.65
C TYR A 126 -21.94 19.57 9.97
N TRP A 127 -22.38 20.15 11.10
CA TRP A 127 -21.75 20.03 12.43
C TRP A 127 -21.38 18.60 12.83
N TRP A 128 -22.12 17.61 12.36
CA TRP A 128 -21.88 16.20 12.63
C TRP A 128 -20.55 15.69 12.04
N ILE A 129 -20.03 16.31 10.96
CA ILE A 129 -18.72 15.98 10.38
C ILE A 129 -17.61 16.28 11.40
N ALA A 130 -17.75 17.33 12.22
CA ALA A 130 -16.82 17.60 13.31
C ALA A 130 -16.77 16.45 14.33
N LEU A 131 -17.89 15.79 14.62
CA LEU A 131 -17.93 14.62 15.50
C LEU A 131 -17.24 13.41 14.86
N VAL A 132 -17.41 13.19 13.57
CA VAL A 132 -16.72 12.12 12.83
C VAL A 132 -15.22 12.39 12.83
N TRP A 133 -14.79 13.62 12.53
CA TRP A 133 -13.40 14.03 12.57
C TRP A 133 -12.76 13.74 13.94
N GLN A 134 -13.38 14.16 15.03
CA GLN A 134 -12.84 13.92 16.37
C GLN A 134 -12.92 12.44 16.76
N GLY A 135 -13.96 11.74 16.35
CA GLY A 135 -14.10 10.31 16.58
C GLY A 135 -12.99 9.50 15.90
N THR A 136 -12.72 9.77 14.61
CA THR A 136 -11.67 9.13 13.86
C THR A 136 -10.27 9.48 14.43
N SER A 137 -10.03 10.74 14.77
CA SER A 137 -8.80 11.21 15.42
C SER A 137 -8.52 10.50 16.74
N LEU A 138 -9.50 10.39 17.62
CA LEU A 138 -9.35 9.70 18.90
C LEU A 138 -9.11 8.20 18.74
N LEU A 139 -9.76 7.54 17.78
CA LEU A 139 -9.53 6.12 17.50
C LEU A 139 -8.12 5.87 16.95
N GLN A 140 -7.62 6.73 16.06
CA GLN A 140 -6.22 6.70 15.59
C GLN A 140 -5.25 6.87 16.77
N PHE A 141 -5.51 7.86 17.64
CA PHE A 141 -4.69 8.09 18.82
C PHE A 141 -4.67 6.88 19.76
N VAL A 142 -5.79 6.20 19.99
CA VAL A 142 -5.87 4.98 20.83
C VAL A 142 -4.92 3.90 20.29
N PHE A 143 -4.86 3.70 18.98
CA PHE A 143 -3.94 2.75 18.38
C PHE A 143 -2.48 3.12 18.66
N PHE A 144 -2.05 4.32 18.26
CA PHE A 144 -0.66 4.76 18.40
C PHE A 144 -0.21 4.85 19.86
N PHE A 145 -1.09 5.33 20.74
CA PHE A 145 -0.81 5.42 22.17
C PHE A 145 -0.72 4.02 22.81
N GLY A 146 -1.62 3.11 22.47
CA GLY A 146 -1.56 1.73 22.94
C GLY A 146 -0.25 1.04 22.58
N LEU A 147 0.19 1.17 21.33
CA LEU A 147 1.48 0.65 20.86
C LEU A 147 2.66 1.33 21.54
N ALA A 148 2.62 2.66 21.75
CA ALA A 148 3.68 3.41 22.43
C ALA A 148 3.82 2.98 23.89
N VAL A 149 2.70 2.77 24.61
CA VAL A 149 2.69 2.25 26.00
C VAL A 149 3.23 0.82 26.03
N PHE A 150 2.85 -0.04 25.10
CA PHE A 150 3.42 -1.38 24.97
C PHE A 150 4.94 -1.34 24.80
N CYS A 151 5.44 -0.49 23.89
CA CYS A 151 6.88 -0.30 23.67
C CYS A 151 7.59 0.24 24.94
N ALA A 152 6.94 1.13 25.70
CA ALA A 152 7.46 1.64 26.97
C ALA A 152 7.65 0.50 28.01
N MET A 153 6.75 -0.48 28.01
CA MET A 153 6.89 -1.65 28.90
C MET A 153 7.98 -2.61 28.42
N CYS A 154 8.19 -2.73 27.10
CA CYS A 154 9.22 -3.58 26.51
C CYS A 154 10.63 -3.01 26.64
N ALA A 155 10.78 -1.70 26.73
CA ALA A 155 12.06 -1.00 26.78
C ALA A 155 12.49 -0.67 28.22
N GLY A 156 13.80 -0.67 28.45
CA GLY A 156 14.41 -0.19 29.71
C GLY A 156 14.97 1.23 29.61
N LYS A 157 15.07 1.80 28.37
CA LYS A 157 15.51 3.18 28.09
C LYS A 157 14.56 3.85 27.11
N ARG A 158 14.50 5.20 27.15
CA ARG A 158 13.72 5.99 26.19
C ARG A 158 14.10 5.71 24.74
N LEU A 159 15.41 5.62 24.44
CA LEU A 159 15.89 5.31 23.09
C LEU A 159 15.40 3.92 22.61
N GLY A 160 15.41 2.91 23.50
CA GLY A 160 14.88 1.59 23.19
C GLY A 160 13.36 1.62 22.90
N MET A 161 12.61 2.43 23.64
CA MET A 161 11.18 2.64 23.40
C MET A 161 10.93 3.27 22.01
N VAL A 162 11.64 4.35 21.68
CA VAL A 162 11.52 5.03 20.37
C VAL A 162 11.87 4.07 19.22
N ALA A 163 12.98 3.34 19.35
CA ALA A 163 13.42 2.38 18.34
C ALA A 163 12.39 1.25 18.13
N MET A 164 11.90 0.65 19.20
CA MET A 164 10.88 -0.41 19.13
C MET A 164 9.57 0.10 18.54
N TYR A 165 9.16 1.32 18.92
CA TYR A 165 7.95 1.93 18.39
C TYR A 165 8.04 2.20 16.89
N GLY A 166 9.17 2.75 16.42
CA GLY A 166 9.42 2.94 14.99
C GLY A 166 9.45 1.61 14.24
N ILE A 167 10.20 0.63 14.75
CA ILE A 167 10.28 -0.70 14.13
C ILE A 167 8.88 -1.32 13.99
N LEU A 168 8.07 -1.35 15.04
CA LEU A 168 6.76 -2.02 15.01
C LEU A 168 5.74 -1.30 14.12
N ASN A 169 5.81 0.03 13.99
CA ASN A 169 4.93 0.77 13.08
C ASN A 169 5.26 0.52 11.60
N PHE A 170 6.53 0.31 11.26
CA PHE A 170 6.99 0.13 9.88
C PHE A 170 7.50 -1.29 9.56
N LEU A 171 7.23 -2.26 10.45
CA LEU A 171 7.73 -3.63 10.28
C LEU A 171 7.22 -4.29 9.00
N SER A 172 5.96 -4.07 8.63
CA SER A 172 5.38 -4.62 7.40
C SER A 172 6.08 -4.05 6.15
N MET A 173 6.40 -2.76 6.15
CA MET A 173 7.14 -2.13 5.06
C MET A 173 8.58 -2.63 4.95
N LEU A 174 9.23 -2.87 6.09
CA LEU A 174 10.55 -3.50 6.10
C LEU A 174 10.50 -4.92 5.53
N ILE A 175 9.49 -5.70 5.91
CA ILE A 175 9.28 -7.06 5.38
C ILE A 175 8.98 -6.98 3.87
N LEU A 176 8.08 -6.10 3.44
CA LEU A 176 7.78 -5.88 2.03
C LEU A 176 9.07 -5.60 1.24
N TRP A 177 9.86 -4.64 1.70
CA TRP A 177 11.13 -4.29 1.04
C TRP A 177 12.07 -5.50 0.92
N VAL A 178 12.23 -6.27 1.99
CA VAL A 178 13.08 -7.48 1.98
C VAL A 178 12.53 -8.50 0.98
N VAL A 179 11.23 -8.71 0.97
CA VAL A 179 10.58 -9.71 0.12
C VAL A 179 10.65 -9.30 -1.35
N THR A 180 10.29 -8.07 -1.70
CA THR A 180 10.27 -7.59 -3.09
C THR A 180 11.68 -7.42 -3.68
N ARG A 181 12.68 -7.06 -2.87
CA ARG A 181 14.03 -6.83 -3.38
C ARG A 181 14.95 -8.05 -3.35
N LEU A 182 14.68 -9.02 -2.46
CA LEU A 182 15.58 -10.16 -2.27
C LEU A 182 14.95 -11.50 -2.67
N TYR A 183 13.65 -11.67 -2.49
CA TYR A 183 12.97 -12.95 -2.77
C TYR A 183 12.21 -12.94 -4.11
N GLU A 184 11.47 -11.88 -4.40
CA GLU A 184 10.69 -11.78 -5.64
C GLU A 184 11.56 -11.98 -6.91
N PRO A 185 12.78 -11.39 -7.03
CA PRO A 185 13.63 -11.63 -8.18
C PRO A 185 14.09 -13.08 -8.37
N LEU A 186 13.92 -13.94 -7.35
CA LEU A 186 14.22 -15.37 -7.42
C LEU A 186 13.01 -16.22 -7.85
N LEU A 187 11.84 -15.61 -7.98
CA LEU A 187 10.56 -16.25 -8.31
C LEU A 187 10.05 -15.70 -9.65
N PRO A 188 10.42 -16.32 -10.79
CA PRO A 188 10.03 -15.83 -12.10
C PRO A 188 8.51 -15.77 -12.24
N GLY A 189 8.02 -14.67 -12.78
CA GLY A 189 6.61 -14.43 -13.02
C GLY A 189 5.77 -14.09 -11.77
N VAL A 190 6.30 -14.19 -10.56
CA VAL A 190 5.57 -13.88 -9.33
C VAL A 190 5.66 -12.38 -9.05
N VAL A 191 4.51 -11.75 -8.82
CA VAL A 191 4.42 -10.37 -8.34
C VAL A 191 3.84 -10.38 -6.93
N ILE A 192 4.54 -9.75 -6.00
CA ILE A 192 4.12 -9.64 -4.62
C ILE A 192 3.33 -8.35 -4.46
N SER A 193 2.04 -8.48 -4.18
CA SER A 193 1.15 -7.33 -3.99
C SER A 193 1.61 -6.46 -2.82
N GLU A 194 1.91 -5.21 -3.10
CA GLU A 194 2.25 -4.20 -2.08
C GLU A 194 1.04 -3.85 -1.20
N PHE A 195 -0.16 -3.99 -1.74
CA PHE A 195 -1.42 -3.64 -1.12
C PHE A 195 -1.60 -4.27 0.28
N TRP A 196 -1.36 -5.58 0.43
CA TRP A 196 -1.51 -6.24 1.72
C TRP A 196 -0.50 -5.75 2.75
N PHE A 197 0.74 -5.48 2.34
CA PHE A 197 1.77 -4.96 3.25
C PHE A 197 1.51 -3.51 3.62
N ALA A 198 1.00 -2.70 2.69
CA ALA A 198 0.56 -1.33 2.98
C ALA A 198 -0.61 -1.34 3.96
N LYS A 199 -1.61 -2.22 3.77
CA LYS A 199 -2.71 -2.42 4.74
C LYS A 199 -2.22 -2.90 6.12
N LEU A 200 -1.13 -3.67 6.19
CA LEU A 200 -0.52 -4.07 7.46
C LEU A 200 0.36 -2.97 8.09
N CYS A 201 0.56 -1.82 7.43
CA CYS A 201 1.23 -0.65 7.97
C CYS A 201 0.19 0.39 8.41
N PRO A 202 -0.18 0.45 9.71
CA PRO A 202 -1.23 1.35 10.17
C PRO A 202 -0.94 2.83 9.88
N VAL A 203 0.34 3.22 9.84
CA VAL A 203 0.73 4.60 9.51
C VAL A 203 0.29 4.97 8.11
N LEU A 204 0.61 4.14 7.11
CA LEU A 204 0.26 4.41 5.71
C LEU A 204 -1.23 4.25 5.45
N SER A 205 -1.83 3.17 5.96
CA SER A 205 -3.25 2.90 5.75
C SER A 205 -4.16 3.94 6.41
N LEU A 206 -3.82 4.43 7.61
CA LEU A 206 -4.61 5.48 8.26
C LEU A 206 -4.37 6.84 7.61
N PHE A 207 -3.15 7.10 7.11
CA PHE A 207 -2.82 8.34 6.40
C PHE A 207 -3.61 8.49 5.10
N GLY A 208 -3.70 7.44 4.29
CA GLY A 208 -4.42 7.43 3.01
C GLY A 208 -5.89 7.02 3.12
N SER A 209 -6.50 7.05 4.32
CA SER A 209 -7.90 6.65 4.50
C SER A 209 -8.84 7.84 4.49
N ASP A 210 -9.81 7.82 3.58
CA ASP A 210 -11.01 8.63 3.64
C ASP A 210 -12.10 7.88 4.39
N TYR A 211 -12.82 8.55 5.28
CA TYR A 211 -13.85 7.95 6.14
C TYR A 211 -15.26 8.31 5.72
N LEU A 212 -15.37 9.40 4.98
CA LEU A 212 -16.62 9.92 4.45
C LEU A 212 -16.48 10.10 2.93
N ASP A 213 -17.45 9.61 2.20
CA ASP A 213 -17.63 9.96 0.80
C ASP A 213 -18.41 11.27 0.72
N TYR A 214 -17.65 12.36 0.76
CA TYR A 214 -18.13 13.73 0.76
C TYR A 214 -17.33 14.55 -0.23
N THR A 215 -18.02 15.21 -1.17
CA THR A 215 -17.40 16.06 -2.18
C THR A 215 -18.10 17.42 -2.22
N TYR A 216 -17.35 18.46 -2.58
CA TYR A 216 -17.87 19.79 -2.82
C TYR A 216 -17.96 20.04 -4.33
N ASP A 217 -19.17 20.39 -4.80
CA ASP A 217 -19.42 20.86 -6.14
C ASP A 217 -19.89 22.32 -6.08
N LYS A 218 -19.30 23.20 -6.92
CA LYS A 218 -19.62 24.64 -6.92
C LYS A 218 -21.08 24.94 -7.26
N ILE A 219 -21.76 24.06 -8.01
CA ILE A 219 -23.14 24.25 -8.48
C ILE A 219 -24.10 23.60 -7.49
N LEU A 220 -23.81 22.38 -7.02
CA LEU A 220 -24.68 21.56 -6.19
C LEU A 220 -24.40 21.73 -4.69
N GLY A 221 -23.28 22.38 -4.32
CA GLY A 221 -22.82 22.49 -2.95
C GLY A 221 -22.21 21.18 -2.43
N GLY A 222 -22.23 20.99 -1.12
CA GLY A 222 -21.67 19.79 -0.50
C GLY A 222 -22.57 18.57 -0.67
N ILE A 223 -22.00 17.48 -1.17
CA ILE A 223 -22.68 16.21 -1.39
C ILE A 223 -22.09 15.17 -0.46
N PHE A 224 -22.89 14.70 0.47
CA PHE A 224 -22.58 13.53 1.32
C PHE A 224 -23.23 12.29 0.72
N ARG A 225 -22.43 11.32 0.33
CA ARG A 225 -22.88 10.06 -0.27
C ARG A 225 -22.94 8.92 0.73
N GLY A 226 -22.08 8.93 1.75
CA GLY A 226 -22.10 7.91 2.78
C GLY A 226 -20.81 7.81 3.58
N PHE A 227 -20.75 6.77 4.42
CA PHE A 227 -19.54 6.39 5.14
C PHE A 227 -18.77 5.36 4.35
N ILE A 228 -17.44 5.51 4.24
CA ILE A 228 -16.57 4.52 3.62
C ILE A 228 -16.35 3.39 4.62
N GLY A 229 -17.15 2.33 4.46
CA GLY A 229 -17.23 1.24 5.44
C GLY A 229 -15.93 0.46 5.60
N GLU A 230 -15.11 0.37 4.56
CA GLU A 230 -13.81 -0.30 4.61
C GLU A 230 -12.83 0.46 5.49
N SER A 231 -12.68 1.77 5.29
CA SER A 231 -11.82 2.63 6.09
C SER A 231 -12.24 2.68 7.56
N LEU A 232 -13.54 2.79 7.82
CA LEU A 232 -14.06 2.75 9.20
C LEU A 232 -13.83 1.39 9.87
N ARG A 233 -14.01 0.29 9.15
CA ARG A 233 -13.72 -1.06 9.65
C ARG A 233 -12.25 -1.19 10.00
N TYR A 234 -11.37 -0.73 9.13
CA TYR A 234 -9.92 -0.75 9.36
C TYR A 234 -9.54 0.09 10.60
N LEU A 235 -10.08 1.31 10.72
CA LEU A 235 -9.87 2.18 11.88
C LEU A 235 -10.30 1.51 13.20
N VAL A 236 -11.45 0.85 13.22
CA VAL A 236 -11.95 0.14 14.40
C VAL A 236 -11.04 -1.05 14.74
N ILE A 237 -10.56 -1.79 13.75
CA ILE A 237 -9.60 -2.88 13.95
C ILE A 237 -8.29 -2.33 14.55
N CYS A 238 -7.76 -1.21 14.02
CA CYS A 238 -6.58 -0.56 14.57
C CYS A 238 -6.80 -0.09 16.01
N ALA A 239 -7.92 0.58 16.31
CA ALA A 239 -8.24 1.00 17.67
C ALA A 239 -8.37 -0.21 18.63
N GLY A 240 -8.98 -1.30 18.17
CA GLY A 240 -9.04 -2.57 18.89
C GLY A 240 -7.66 -3.15 19.17
N ALA A 241 -6.77 -3.13 18.16
CA ALA A 241 -5.36 -3.52 18.35
C ALA A 241 -4.66 -2.62 19.37
N GLY A 242 -4.92 -1.31 19.36
CA GLY A 242 -4.44 -0.37 20.38
C GLY A 242 -4.85 -0.79 21.80
N VAL A 243 -6.11 -1.16 21.98
CA VAL A 243 -6.60 -1.69 23.28
C VAL A 243 -5.90 -2.99 23.64
N VAL A 244 -5.70 -3.91 22.69
CA VAL A 244 -4.94 -5.15 22.91
C VAL A 244 -3.50 -4.83 23.34
N PHE A 245 -2.84 -3.86 22.73
CA PHE A 245 -1.50 -3.42 23.14
C PHE A 245 -1.50 -2.85 24.56
N LEU A 246 -2.53 -2.12 24.98
CA LEU A 246 -2.66 -1.66 26.38
C LEU A 246 -2.83 -2.83 27.34
N LEU A 247 -3.59 -3.85 26.99
CA LEU A 247 -3.75 -5.08 27.79
C LEU A 247 -2.42 -5.85 27.87
N LEU A 248 -1.71 -5.99 26.75
CA LEU A 248 -0.39 -6.61 26.75
C LEU A 248 0.62 -5.79 27.56
N ALA A 249 0.58 -4.47 27.48
CA ALA A 249 1.40 -3.58 28.32
C ALA A 249 1.12 -3.80 29.81
N TRP A 250 -0.15 -3.95 30.20
CA TRP A 250 -0.53 -4.28 31.58
C TRP A 250 0.04 -5.64 32.03
N LEU A 251 -0.08 -6.68 31.21
CA LEU A 251 0.49 -8.01 31.49
C LEU A 251 2.01 -7.98 31.61
N LEU A 252 2.70 -7.28 30.71
CA LEU A 252 4.14 -7.12 30.73
C LEU A 252 4.61 -6.33 31.95
N TYR A 253 3.89 -5.25 32.31
CA TYR A 253 4.22 -4.44 33.46
C TYR A 253 4.17 -5.25 34.77
N ARG A 254 3.24 -6.18 34.92
CA ARG A 254 3.19 -7.11 36.06
C ARG A 254 4.42 -7.98 36.17
N LYS A 255 4.97 -8.41 35.02
CA LYS A 255 6.13 -9.31 34.92
C LYS A 255 7.48 -8.57 34.76
N ARG A 256 7.45 -7.23 34.60
CA ARG A 256 8.64 -6.44 34.32
C ARG A 256 9.60 -6.44 35.53
N PRO A 257 10.88 -6.89 35.34
CA PRO A 257 11.89 -6.76 36.38
C PRO A 257 12.31 -5.30 36.55
N LEU A 258 12.35 -4.79 37.78
CA LEU A 258 12.74 -3.41 38.08
C LEU A 258 14.22 -3.14 37.75
N GLU A 259 15.06 -4.18 37.90
CA GLU A 259 16.50 -4.16 37.61
C GLU A 259 16.81 -3.85 36.13
N LYS A 260 15.84 -4.04 35.24
CA LYS A 260 15.97 -3.75 33.80
C LYS A 260 15.78 -2.28 33.43
N ALA A 261 15.51 -1.42 34.42
CA ALA A 261 15.52 0.03 34.21
C ALA A 261 16.94 0.49 33.81
N GLY A 262 17.05 1.13 32.67
CA GLY A 262 18.32 1.54 32.06
C GLY A 262 18.89 0.58 31.02
N ASP A 263 18.42 -0.67 30.88
CA ASP A 263 18.79 -1.55 29.77
C ASP A 263 18.08 -1.12 28.48
N PHE A 264 18.62 -1.53 27.32
CA PHE A 264 17.99 -1.15 26.05
C PHE A 264 16.59 -1.78 25.89
N VAL A 265 16.47 -3.08 26.22
CA VAL A 265 15.21 -3.83 26.25
C VAL A 265 15.02 -4.50 27.60
N ALA A 266 13.76 -4.60 28.04
CA ALA A 266 13.41 -5.25 29.32
C ALA A 266 13.22 -6.76 29.19
N PHE A 267 12.84 -7.25 28.00
CA PHE A 267 12.51 -8.67 27.74
C PHE A 267 13.36 -9.25 26.60
N ARG A 268 13.94 -10.43 26.81
CA ARG A 268 14.81 -11.09 25.83
C ARG A 268 14.21 -11.27 24.42
N PRO A 269 12.93 -11.70 24.25
CA PRO A 269 12.36 -11.83 22.90
C PRO A 269 12.34 -10.53 22.11
N MET A 270 12.08 -9.40 22.78
CA MET A 270 12.10 -8.08 22.14
C MET A 270 13.50 -7.68 21.66
N GLY A 271 14.55 -8.17 22.35
CA GLY A 271 15.93 -7.99 21.89
C GLY A 271 16.22 -8.66 20.55
N ALA A 272 15.67 -9.86 20.32
CA ALA A 272 15.81 -10.54 19.03
C ALA A 272 15.06 -9.81 17.92
N VAL A 273 13.82 -9.38 18.16
CA VAL A 273 13.04 -8.58 17.19
C VAL A 273 13.78 -7.29 16.86
N PHE A 274 14.27 -6.57 17.86
CA PHE A 274 15.05 -5.35 17.66
C PHE A 274 16.30 -5.63 16.82
N LEU A 275 17.11 -6.63 17.19
CA LEU A 275 18.37 -6.94 16.52
C LEU A 275 18.16 -7.27 15.04
N LEU A 276 17.21 -8.16 14.73
CA LEU A 276 16.94 -8.55 13.35
C LEU A 276 16.42 -7.36 12.54
N SER A 277 15.42 -6.66 13.03
CA SER A 277 14.85 -5.49 12.32
C SER A 277 15.90 -4.39 12.12
N TYR A 278 16.70 -4.10 13.16
CA TYR A 278 17.75 -3.09 13.09
C TYR A 278 18.86 -3.47 12.10
N THR A 279 19.21 -4.78 12.04
CA THR A 279 20.16 -5.31 11.05
C THR A 279 19.67 -5.09 9.63
N PHE A 280 18.42 -5.42 9.34
CA PHE A 280 17.83 -5.17 8.03
C PHE A 280 17.66 -3.69 7.72
N ILE A 281 17.24 -2.85 8.68
CA ILE A 281 17.11 -1.40 8.49
C ILE A 281 18.45 -0.77 8.06
N LEU A 282 19.56 -1.11 8.72
CA LEU A 282 20.87 -0.61 8.29
C LEU A 282 21.32 -1.20 6.96
N GLY A 283 20.96 -2.45 6.67
CA GLY A 283 21.15 -3.04 5.36
C GLY A 283 20.44 -2.24 4.26
N VAL A 284 19.14 -1.98 4.46
CA VAL A 284 18.29 -1.19 3.55
C VAL A 284 18.84 0.22 3.35
N LEU A 285 19.22 0.90 4.43
CA LEU A 285 19.80 2.25 4.37
C LEU A 285 21.05 2.30 3.51
N LEU A 286 21.99 1.36 3.70
CA LEU A 286 23.20 1.32 2.89
C LEU A 286 22.91 0.89 1.44
N TYR A 287 21.98 -0.02 1.22
CA TYR A 287 21.52 -0.39 -0.12
C TYR A 287 21.00 0.84 -0.87
N THR A 288 20.08 1.60 -0.26
CA THR A 288 19.52 2.82 -0.86
C THR A 288 20.58 3.90 -1.09
N PHE A 289 21.57 3.99 -0.20
CA PHE A 289 22.71 4.89 -0.38
C PHE A 289 23.59 4.47 -1.56
N GLY A 290 23.86 3.17 -1.74
CA GLY A 290 24.56 2.63 -2.90
C GLY A 290 23.82 2.91 -4.19
N ASP A 291 22.50 2.77 -4.17
CA ASP A 291 21.60 3.09 -5.27
C ASP A 291 21.68 4.58 -5.68
N LEU A 292 21.61 5.48 -4.69
CA LEU A 292 21.74 6.93 -4.92
C LEU A 292 23.09 7.32 -5.57
N LEU A 293 24.14 6.54 -5.30
CA LEU A 293 25.48 6.73 -5.92
C LEU A 293 25.60 6.12 -7.32
N GLY A 294 24.51 5.54 -7.86
CA GLY A 294 24.52 4.87 -9.16
C GLY A 294 25.40 3.60 -9.19
N SER A 295 25.55 2.93 -8.05
CA SER A 295 26.43 1.77 -7.91
C SER A 295 25.71 0.48 -8.34
N TYR A 296 26.32 -0.30 -9.25
CA TYR A 296 25.87 -1.66 -9.58
C TYR A 296 26.17 -2.70 -8.48
N ARG A 297 26.69 -2.26 -7.30
CA ARG A 297 27.12 -3.13 -6.20
C ARG A 297 26.19 -3.04 -4.98
N ASP A 298 24.93 -2.74 -5.19
CA ASP A 298 23.94 -2.45 -4.13
C ASP A 298 23.81 -3.58 -3.10
N TYR A 299 23.86 -4.84 -3.55
CA TYR A 299 23.87 -5.99 -2.63
C TYR A 299 25.14 -6.07 -1.76
N GLY A 300 26.27 -5.52 -2.24
CA GLY A 300 27.47 -5.35 -1.41
C GLY A 300 27.25 -4.34 -0.29
N PHE A 301 26.60 -3.20 -0.60
CA PHE A 301 26.21 -2.22 0.39
C PHE A 301 25.20 -2.78 1.38
N LEU A 302 24.22 -3.56 0.92
CA LEU A 302 23.28 -4.28 1.77
C LEU A 302 24.03 -5.18 2.78
N ALA A 303 24.94 -6.02 2.30
CA ALA A 303 25.70 -6.95 3.16
C ALA A 303 26.54 -6.19 4.20
N VAL A 304 27.24 -5.12 3.80
CA VAL A 304 28.01 -4.27 4.71
C VAL A 304 27.09 -3.63 5.75
N GLY A 305 25.93 -3.09 5.31
CA GLY A 305 24.94 -2.49 6.21
C GLY A 305 24.40 -3.49 7.23
N MET A 306 24.10 -4.71 6.79
CA MET A 306 23.67 -5.79 7.69
C MET A 306 24.75 -6.18 8.69
N LEU A 307 26.02 -6.26 8.29
CA LEU A 307 27.14 -6.52 9.21
C LEU A 307 27.28 -5.40 10.25
N ILE A 308 27.26 -4.14 9.81
CA ILE A 308 27.28 -2.99 10.70
C ILE A 308 26.08 -3.04 11.66
N GLY A 309 24.88 -3.30 11.13
CA GLY A 309 23.64 -3.41 11.90
C GLY A 309 23.70 -4.49 12.97
N TRP A 310 24.22 -5.67 12.62
CA TRP A 310 24.38 -6.77 13.56
C TRP A 310 25.28 -6.39 14.74
N PHE A 311 26.48 -5.90 14.48
CA PHE A 311 27.43 -5.56 15.56
C PHE A 311 26.97 -4.34 16.37
N THR A 312 26.49 -3.28 15.73
CA THR A 312 25.98 -2.10 16.45
C THR A 312 24.68 -2.41 17.21
N GLY A 313 23.82 -3.26 16.69
CA GLY A 313 22.63 -3.75 17.39
C GLY A 313 23.00 -4.51 18.68
N TRP A 314 24.01 -5.38 18.63
CA TRP A 314 24.52 -6.05 19.82
C TRP A 314 25.16 -5.05 20.80
N MET A 315 25.91 -4.02 20.31
CA MET A 315 26.44 -2.96 21.16
C MET A 315 25.35 -2.21 21.93
N LEU A 316 24.23 -1.95 21.29
CA LEU A 316 23.08 -1.31 21.92
C LEU A 316 22.41 -2.22 22.97
N LEU A 317 22.24 -3.51 22.65
CA LEU A 317 21.60 -4.48 23.54
C LEU A 317 22.44 -4.80 24.79
N GLU A 318 23.73 -5.06 24.62
CA GLU A 318 24.64 -5.45 25.72
C GLU A 318 25.32 -4.23 26.35
N ARG A 319 25.11 -3.02 25.81
CA ARG A 319 25.68 -1.76 26.34
C ARG A 319 27.21 -1.77 26.42
N THR A 320 27.87 -2.46 25.50
CA THR A 320 29.32 -2.61 25.44
C THR A 320 29.80 -2.57 24.01
N VAL A 321 30.98 -2.02 23.79
CA VAL A 321 31.66 -2.08 22.48
C VAL A 321 32.41 -3.41 22.27
N LYS A 322 32.52 -4.25 23.30
CA LYS A 322 33.19 -5.55 23.24
C LYS A 322 32.25 -6.64 22.75
N VAL A 323 31.82 -6.52 21.48
CA VAL A 323 30.82 -7.44 20.88
C VAL A 323 31.43 -8.57 20.05
N PHE A 324 32.75 -8.56 19.80
CA PHE A 324 33.45 -9.64 19.08
C PHE A 324 33.65 -10.88 19.97
N THR A 325 32.55 -11.41 20.50
CA THR A 325 32.53 -12.60 21.33
C THR A 325 32.08 -13.81 20.52
N LYS A 326 32.48 -15.03 20.97
CA LYS A 326 32.07 -16.29 20.32
C LYS A 326 30.53 -16.39 20.17
N LYS A 327 29.79 -15.91 21.18
CA LYS A 327 28.31 -15.90 21.18
C LYS A 327 27.74 -15.03 20.02
N VAL A 328 28.26 -13.81 19.85
CA VAL A 328 27.79 -12.86 18.82
C VAL A 328 28.17 -13.34 17.43
N LEU A 329 29.40 -13.86 17.27
CA LEU A 329 29.87 -14.44 16.00
C LEU A 329 29.08 -15.69 15.62
N LEU A 330 28.81 -16.59 16.57
CA LEU A 330 28.00 -17.79 16.32
C LEU A 330 26.56 -17.40 15.94
N GLY A 331 26.00 -16.37 16.60
CA GLY A 331 24.68 -15.80 16.24
C GLY A 331 24.66 -15.23 14.83
N LEU A 332 25.72 -14.52 14.41
CA LEU A 332 25.86 -14.01 13.04
C LEU A 332 25.92 -15.16 12.03
N VAL A 333 26.73 -16.18 12.29
CA VAL A 333 26.81 -17.36 11.41
C VAL A 333 25.44 -18.03 11.29
N ALA A 334 24.76 -18.26 12.41
CA ALA A 334 23.42 -18.85 12.41
C ALA A 334 22.41 -17.99 11.61
N PHE A 335 22.45 -16.66 11.77
CA PHE A 335 21.63 -15.73 11.01
C PHE A 335 21.94 -15.80 9.50
N LEU A 336 23.22 -15.78 9.11
CA LEU A 336 23.62 -15.87 7.71
C LEU A 336 23.26 -17.23 7.09
N VAL A 337 23.45 -18.33 7.80
CA VAL A 337 23.05 -19.67 7.32
C VAL A 337 21.55 -19.74 7.10
N PHE A 338 20.75 -19.21 8.05
CA PHE A 338 19.29 -19.16 7.91
C PHE A 338 18.89 -18.26 6.73
N PHE A 339 19.46 -17.06 6.61
CA PHE A 339 19.12 -16.10 5.58
C PHE A 339 19.50 -16.59 4.18
N VAL A 340 20.75 -17.02 3.98
CA VAL A 340 21.21 -17.59 2.70
C VAL A 340 20.48 -18.89 2.37
N GLY A 341 20.25 -19.72 3.39
CA GLY A 341 19.46 -20.94 3.25
C GLY A 341 18.02 -20.69 2.80
N SER A 342 17.37 -19.63 3.33
CA SER A 342 16.02 -19.25 2.90
C SER A 342 15.99 -18.74 1.45
N LEU A 343 16.99 -17.97 1.00
CA LEU A 343 17.12 -17.58 -0.39
C LEU A 343 17.34 -18.80 -1.32
N GLY A 344 18.21 -19.73 -0.91
CA GLY A 344 18.42 -20.99 -1.63
C GLY A 344 17.16 -21.86 -1.70
N LEU A 345 16.38 -21.90 -0.62
CA LEU A 345 15.10 -22.62 -0.59
C LEU A 345 14.08 -21.98 -1.55
N THR A 346 14.05 -20.65 -1.63
CA THR A 346 13.18 -19.92 -2.57
C THR A 346 13.51 -20.26 -4.02
N LEU A 347 14.81 -20.41 -4.37
CA LEU A 347 15.23 -20.82 -5.71
C LEU A 347 14.76 -22.22 -6.10
N VAL A 348 14.63 -23.12 -5.15
CA VAL A 348 14.17 -24.51 -5.38
C VAL A 348 12.64 -24.56 -5.51
N ASP A 349 11.95 -23.52 -5.03
CA ASP A 349 10.48 -23.38 -4.98
C ASP A 349 9.75 -24.66 -4.52
N PRO A 350 10.03 -25.18 -3.31
CA PRO A 350 9.42 -26.43 -2.83
C PRO A 350 7.91 -26.30 -2.57
N LEU A 351 7.39 -25.07 -2.53
CA LEU A 351 5.96 -24.79 -2.34
C LEU A 351 5.22 -24.65 -3.68
N GLY A 352 5.93 -24.65 -4.82
CA GLY A 352 5.35 -24.49 -6.14
C GLY A 352 4.69 -23.12 -6.35
N ILE A 353 5.26 -22.07 -5.74
CA ILE A 353 4.72 -20.69 -5.84
C ILE A 353 4.77 -20.19 -7.28
N VAL A 354 5.87 -20.50 -7.98
CA VAL A 354 6.08 -20.11 -9.39
C VAL A 354 5.08 -20.79 -10.30
N THR A 355 4.83 -22.08 -10.05
CA THR A 355 3.95 -22.91 -10.90
C THR A 355 2.47 -22.89 -10.47
N TYR A 356 2.14 -22.12 -9.43
CA TYR A 356 0.79 -22.04 -8.91
C TYR A 356 -0.13 -21.27 -9.86
N ILE A 357 -1.14 -21.94 -10.38
CA ILE A 357 -2.29 -21.38 -11.08
C ILE A 357 -3.54 -21.74 -10.26
N PRO A 358 -4.38 -20.75 -9.87
CA PRO A 358 -5.61 -21.04 -9.14
C PRO A 358 -6.54 -21.93 -9.96
N LYS A 359 -7.35 -22.77 -9.32
CA LYS A 359 -8.34 -23.58 -10.02
C LYS A 359 -9.48 -22.72 -10.55
N THR A 360 -10.02 -23.03 -11.72
CA THR A 360 -11.12 -22.29 -12.35
C THR A 360 -12.31 -22.09 -11.39
N GLU A 361 -12.62 -23.10 -10.56
CA GLU A 361 -13.71 -23.05 -9.57
C GLU A 361 -13.47 -22.01 -8.45
N GLU A 362 -12.21 -21.68 -8.16
CA GLU A 362 -11.80 -20.72 -7.12
C GLU A 362 -11.76 -19.29 -7.66
N ILE A 363 -11.70 -19.10 -8.99
CA ILE A 363 -11.57 -17.81 -9.65
C ILE A 363 -12.95 -17.16 -9.75
N ALA A 364 -13.04 -15.89 -9.38
CA ALA A 364 -14.21 -15.03 -9.59
C ALA A 364 -14.11 -14.28 -10.91
N SER A 365 -12.92 -13.78 -11.25
CA SER A 365 -12.59 -13.18 -12.54
C SER A 365 -11.11 -13.29 -12.85
N ALA A 366 -10.78 -13.35 -14.12
CA ALA A 366 -9.42 -13.31 -14.63
C ALA A 366 -9.25 -12.08 -15.53
N SER A 367 -8.02 -11.62 -15.66
CA SER A 367 -7.68 -10.49 -16.50
C SER A 367 -6.24 -10.61 -16.99
N MET A 368 -5.98 -10.12 -18.20
CA MET A 368 -4.66 -10.07 -18.80
C MET A 368 -4.49 -8.71 -19.47
N TYR A 369 -3.32 -8.06 -19.29
CA TYR A 369 -3.02 -6.76 -19.88
C TYR A 369 -1.54 -6.62 -20.20
N LEU A 370 -1.19 -5.67 -21.07
CA LEU A 370 0.17 -5.36 -21.50
C LEU A 370 0.70 -4.11 -20.77
N GLU A 371 2.04 -4.00 -20.61
CA GLU A 371 2.70 -2.91 -19.88
C GLU A 371 2.40 -1.52 -20.47
N ASN A 372 2.14 -1.44 -21.77
CA ASN A 372 1.90 -0.17 -22.47
C ASN A 372 0.41 0.15 -22.69
N ASP A 373 -0.49 -0.64 -22.13
CA ASP A 373 -1.91 -0.31 -22.09
C ASP A 373 -2.18 0.81 -21.07
N ILE A 374 -1.58 1.99 -21.34
CA ILE A 374 -1.59 3.16 -20.46
C ILE A 374 -3.02 3.71 -20.26
N HIS A 375 -3.90 3.41 -21.20
CA HIS A 375 -5.25 3.99 -21.23
C HIS A 375 -6.24 3.41 -20.22
N ASN A 376 -5.89 2.31 -19.56
CA ASN A 376 -6.80 1.56 -18.69
C ASN A 376 -6.37 1.55 -17.22
N TYR A 377 -5.38 2.35 -16.85
CA TYR A 377 -4.95 2.48 -15.47
C TYR A 377 -5.59 3.72 -14.86
N ASP A 378 -6.76 3.58 -14.27
CA ASP A 378 -7.31 4.56 -13.35
C ASP A 378 -6.63 4.37 -11.98
N SER A 379 -5.91 5.40 -11.53
CA SER A 379 -5.15 5.38 -10.27
C SER A 379 -6.03 5.19 -9.03
N ASP A 380 -7.32 5.50 -9.12
CA ASP A 380 -8.24 5.49 -7.97
C ASP A 380 -9.08 4.21 -7.86
N SER A 381 -9.36 3.54 -8.97
CA SER A 381 -10.22 2.35 -9.02
C SER A 381 -9.46 1.04 -9.30
N GLY A 382 -8.19 1.13 -9.63
CA GLY A 382 -7.45 0.01 -10.19
C GLY A 382 -7.76 -0.17 -11.68
N TRP A 383 -7.16 -1.15 -12.32
CA TRP A 383 -7.36 -1.40 -13.73
C TRP A 383 -8.83 -1.78 -14.06
N ASP A 384 -9.51 -0.93 -14.81
CA ASP A 384 -10.89 -1.11 -15.29
C ASP A 384 -10.94 -1.82 -16.66
N GLY A 385 -10.01 -2.72 -16.90
CA GLY A 385 -9.94 -3.47 -18.14
C GLY A 385 -10.94 -4.61 -18.29
N TRP A 386 -10.69 -5.46 -19.24
CA TRP A 386 -11.51 -6.63 -19.52
C TRP A 386 -11.36 -7.71 -18.43
N TYR A 387 -12.40 -7.84 -17.60
CA TYR A 387 -12.52 -8.89 -16.59
C TYR A 387 -13.34 -10.08 -17.12
N ILE A 388 -12.69 -11.20 -17.26
CA ILE A 388 -13.27 -12.45 -17.74
C ILE A 388 -13.89 -13.18 -16.56
N THR A 389 -15.18 -13.50 -16.67
CA THR A 389 -15.94 -14.21 -15.62
C THR A 389 -16.46 -15.56 -16.08
N ASP A 390 -16.50 -15.81 -17.39
CA ASP A 390 -16.92 -17.07 -17.97
C ASP A 390 -15.88 -18.17 -17.72
N PRO A 391 -16.28 -19.36 -17.22
CA PRO A 391 -15.35 -20.43 -16.90
C PRO A 391 -14.55 -20.97 -18.11
N GLU A 392 -15.12 -20.95 -19.31
CA GLU A 392 -14.43 -21.43 -20.52
C GLU A 392 -13.35 -20.41 -20.94
N GLU A 393 -13.67 -19.13 -20.88
CA GLU A 393 -12.71 -18.05 -21.15
C GLU A 393 -11.63 -17.97 -20.06
N ILE A 394 -11.97 -18.19 -18.78
CA ILE A 394 -10.98 -18.31 -17.69
C ILE A 394 -10.02 -19.46 -17.98
N ALA A 395 -10.51 -20.59 -18.46
CA ALA A 395 -9.66 -21.73 -18.82
C ALA A 395 -8.69 -21.36 -19.97
N TRP A 396 -9.11 -20.56 -20.93
CA TRP A 396 -8.24 -20.04 -21.99
C TRP A 396 -7.11 -19.16 -21.43
N VAL A 397 -7.44 -18.21 -20.51
CA VAL A 397 -6.41 -17.42 -19.82
C VAL A 397 -5.44 -18.31 -19.04
N GLN A 398 -5.92 -19.37 -18.40
CA GLN A 398 -5.07 -20.32 -17.67
C GLN A 398 -4.14 -21.09 -18.61
N GLU A 399 -4.59 -21.48 -19.80
CA GLU A 399 -3.78 -22.15 -20.82
C GLU A 399 -2.68 -21.23 -21.36
N LEU A 400 -3.03 -19.95 -21.66
CA LEU A 400 -2.05 -18.94 -22.05
C LEU A 400 -1.03 -18.68 -20.94
N HIS A 401 -1.51 -18.57 -19.70
CA HIS A 401 -0.63 -18.40 -18.54
C HIS A 401 0.34 -19.58 -18.40
N GLN A 402 -0.15 -20.82 -18.57
CA GLN A 402 0.69 -22.01 -18.53
C GLN A 402 1.74 -22.01 -19.64
N THR A 403 1.36 -21.58 -20.84
CA THR A 403 2.30 -21.46 -21.98
C THR A 403 3.37 -20.41 -21.72
N MET A 404 2.99 -19.22 -21.20
CA MET A 404 3.91 -18.16 -20.81
C MET A 404 4.89 -18.59 -19.71
N MET A 405 4.40 -19.35 -18.73
CA MET A 405 5.21 -19.85 -17.62
C MET A 405 6.33 -20.81 -18.10
N HIS A 406 6.09 -21.55 -19.18
CA HIS A 406 7.07 -22.45 -19.78
C HIS A 406 7.96 -21.78 -20.84
N THR A 407 7.66 -20.54 -21.21
CA THR A 407 8.47 -19.76 -22.17
C THR A 407 9.62 -19.07 -21.41
N PRO A 408 10.89 -19.23 -21.85
CA PRO A 408 11.99 -18.47 -21.25
C PRO A 408 11.73 -16.97 -21.35
N GLN A 409 11.79 -16.28 -20.23
CA GLN A 409 11.52 -14.84 -20.20
C GLN A 409 12.69 -14.06 -20.80
N SER A 410 12.40 -13.01 -21.58
CA SER A 410 13.43 -12.12 -22.09
C SER A 410 14.04 -11.28 -20.98
N ALA A 411 15.35 -11.16 -20.97
CA ALA A 411 16.06 -10.23 -20.11
C ALA A 411 15.94 -8.77 -20.59
N GLY A 412 15.63 -8.56 -21.88
CA GLY A 412 15.58 -7.24 -22.49
C GLY A 412 16.88 -6.45 -22.35
N ASN A 413 16.82 -5.15 -22.56
CA ASN A 413 17.92 -4.22 -22.24
C ASN A 413 17.97 -4.00 -20.72
N MET A 414 18.63 -4.92 -20.01
CA MET A 414 18.82 -4.79 -18.57
C MET A 414 19.96 -3.83 -18.26
N GLU A 415 19.63 -2.58 -18.14
CA GLU A 415 20.45 -1.63 -17.43
C GLU A 415 20.03 -1.64 -15.95
N GLY A 416 20.95 -2.03 -15.05
CA GLY A 416 20.77 -1.75 -13.63
C GLY A 416 20.73 -2.93 -12.67
N LYS A 417 20.05 -2.72 -11.58
CA LYS A 417 20.17 -3.29 -10.24
C LYS A 417 19.95 -4.80 -10.09
N ASN A 418 19.21 -5.41 -10.99
CA ASN A 418 18.84 -6.82 -10.88
C ASN A 418 19.72 -7.75 -11.75
N TYR A 419 20.76 -7.22 -12.43
CA TYR A 419 21.59 -7.98 -13.36
C TYR A 419 22.12 -9.31 -12.80
N ARG A 420 22.54 -9.35 -11.53
CA ARG A 420 23.05 -10.58 -10.92
C ARG A 420 21.97 -11.62 -10.62
N ALA A 421 20.81 -11.19 -10.17
CA ALA A 421 19.68 -12.07 -9.97
C ALA A 421 19.23 -12.63 -11.34
N HIS A 422 19.18 -11.80 -12.35
CA HIS A 422 18.87 -12.20 -13.71
C HIS A 422 19.93 -13.13 -14.32
N GLN A 423 21.23 -12.91 -14.08
CA GLN A 423 22.27 -13.87 -14.46
C GLN A 423 22.09 -15.24 -13.80
N LEU A 424 21.65 -15.26 -12.54
CA LEU A 424 21.34 -16.51 -11.85
C LEU A 424 20.15 -17.22 -12.51
N MET A 425 19.10 -16.48 -12.83
CA MET A 425 17.91 -16.98 -13.51
C MET A 425 18.23 -17.50 -14.92
N TYR A 426 19.10 -16.80 -15.68
CA TYR A 426 19.63 -17.29 -16.95
C TYR A 426 20.35 -18.64 -16.80
N LYS A 427 21.22 -18.76 -15.78
CA LYS A 427 21.94 -20.02 -15.50
C LYS A 427 21.00 -21.16 -15.10
N LEU A 428 19.84 -20.85 -14.53
CA LEU A 428 18.79 -21.80 -14.20
C LEU A 428 17.87 -22.12 -15.39
N GLY A 429 18.09 -21.52 -16.55
CA GLY A 429 17.30 -21.73 -17.77
C GLY A 429 15.95 -21.02 -17.80
N ASN A 430 15.72 -20.09 -16.85
CA ASN A 430 14.45 -19.37 -16.72
C ASN A 430 14.45 -17.98 -17.37
N LEU A 431 15.57 -17.57 -18.00
CA LEU A 431 15.73 -16.25 -18.58
C LEU A 431 16.54 -16.35 -19.88
N ASP A 432 16.10 -15.66 -20.93
CA ASP A 432 16.85 -15.47 -22.18
C ASP A 432 17.59 -14.13 -22.15
N MET A 433 18.92 -14.17 -22.27
CA MET A 433 19.81 -12.99 -22.29
C MET A 433 20.12 -12.51 -23.71
N SER A 434 19.42 -13.00 -24.72
CA SER A 434 19.70 -12.66 -26.13
C SER A 434 19.46 -11.20 -26.50
N GLY A 435 18.81 -10.42 -25.62
CA GLY A 435 18.45 -9.03 -25.89
C GLY A 435 17.32 -8.88 -26.92
N GLN A 436 16.53 -9.93 -27.13
CA GLN A 436 15.38 -9.90 -28.03
C GLN A 436 14.32 -8.90 -27.52
N GLU A 437 13.59 -8.31 -28.45
CA GLU A 437 12.39 -7.55 -28.14
C GLU A 437 11.38 -8.41 -27.39
N TYR A 438 10.70 -7.84 -26.42
CA TYR A 438 9.76 -8.54 -25.57
C TYR A 438 8.55 -7.67 -25.24
N ILE A 439 7.47 -8.34 -24.90
CA ILE A 439 6.28 -7.72 -24.33
C ILE A 439 6.19 -8.11 -22.85
N THR A 440 5.87 -7.16 -21.98
CA THR A 440 5.50 -7.45 -20.60
C THR A 440 4.01 -7.70 -20.51
N VAL A 441 3.65 -8.90 -20.07
CA VAL A 441 2.27 -9.34 -19.91
C VAL A 441 1.98 -9.50 -18.43
N TYR A 442 0.89 -8.90 -17.97
CA TYR A 442 0.37 -9.04 -16.61
C TYR A 442 -0.85 -9.95 -16.62
N VAL A 443 -0.91 -10.89 -15.69
CA VAL A 443 -2.06 -11.78 -15.48
C VAL A 443 -2.55 -11.60 -14.04
N GLN A 444 -3.83 -11.32 -13.90
CA GLN A 444 -4.49 -11.16 -12.61
C GLN A 444 -5.63 -12.16 -12.46
N TYR A 445 -5.66 -12.87 -11.35
CA TYR A 445 -6.81 -13.66 -10.93
C TYR A 445 -7.39 -13.10 -9.65
N ARG A 446 -8.67 -12.74 -9.67
CA ARG A 446 -9.44 -12.43 -8.46
C ARG A 446 -10.14 -13.69 -8.00
N LEU A 447 -9.87 -14.13 -6.77
CA LEU A 447 -10.45 -15.34 -6.20
C LEU A 447 -11.76 -15.02 -5.48
N LYS A 448 -12.66 -16.00 -5.42
CA LYS A 448 -13.96 -15.90 -4.72
C LYS A 448 -13.85 -15.58 -3.23
N ASN A 449 -12.69 -15.86 -2.63
CA ASN A 449 -12.37 -15.50 -1.23
C ASN A 449 -11.85 -14.08 -1.04
N GLY A 450 -11.76 -13.27 -2.11
CA GLY A 450 -11.27 -11.90 -2.10
C GLY A 450 -9.73 -11.76 -2.17
N MET A 451 -8.99 -12.86 -2.30
CA MET A 451 -7.56 -12.81 -2.60
C MET A 451 -7.31 -12.57 -4.08
N GLU A 452 -6.18 -11.96 -4.39
CA GLU A 452 -5.74 -11.71 -5.76
C GLU A 452 -4.38 -12.35 -6.00
N VAL A 453 -4.19 -12.92 -7.18
CA VAL A 453 -2.94 -13.52 -7.62
C VAL A 453 -2.46 -12.76 -8.84
N TYR A 454 -1.31 -12.12 -8.72
CA TYR A 454 -0.67 -11.35 -9.79
C TYR A 454 0.51 -12.11 -10.37
N ARG A 455 0.64 -12.04 -11.69
CA ARG A 455 1.77 -12.59 -12.43
C ARG A 455 2.25 -11.60 -13.49
N THR A 456 3.56 -11.58 -13.75
CA THR A 456 4.14 -10.76 -14.82
C THR A 456 5.17 -11.57 -15.60
N TYR A 457 5.11 -11.49 -16.92
CA TYR A 457 5.99 -12.23 -17.81
C TYR A 457 6.54 -11.31 -18.89
N ARG A 458 7.84 -11.43 -19.18
CA ARG A 458 8.50 -10.78 -20.30
C ARG A 458 8.61 -11.78 -21.44
N ILE A 459 7.65 -11.77 -22.33
CA ILE A 459 7.53 -12.74 -23.40
C ILE A 459 8.27 -12.24 -24.64
N PRO A 460 9.28 -13.00 -25.13
CA PRO A 460 9.98 -12.63 -26.38
C PRO A 460 9.02 -12.62 -27.56
N VAL A 461 9.13 -11.60 -28.42
CA VAL A 461 8.24 -11.42 -29.59
C VAL A 461 8.26 -12.63 -30.55
N GLN A 462 9.37 -13.33 -30.63
CA GLN A 462 9.54 -14.51 -31.51
C GLN A 462 9.16 -15.84 -30.82
N SER A 463 8.53 -15.80 -29.65
CA SER A 463 8.17 -17.02 -28.91
C SER A 463 6.83 -17.60 -29.34
N GLN A 464 6.64 -18.91 -29.13
CA GLN A 464 5.37 -19.59 -29.41
C GLN A 464 4.20 -19.02 -28.58
N ALA A 465 4.46 -18.53 -27.38
CA ALA A 465 3.43 -17.90 -26.54
C ALA A 465 2.83 -16.64 -27.18
N MET A 466 3.59 -15.99 -28.07
CA MET A 466 3.16 -14.76 -28.72
C MET A 466 1.97 -14.94 -29.65
N GLU A 467 1.86 -16.08 -30.36
CA GLU A 467 0.71 -16.33 -31.25
C GLU A 467 -0.60 -16.41 -30.46
N GLY A 468 -0.59 -17.07 -29.30
CA GLY A 468 -1.74 -17.13 -28.42
C GLY A 468 -2.11 -15.76 -27.82
N LEU A 469 -1.10 -14.96 -27.48
CA LEU A 469 -1.29 -13.59 -26.97
C LEU A 469 -1.87 -12.67 -28.05
N LYS A 470 -1.40 -12.77 -29.30
CA LYS A 470 -1.97 -12.03 -30.43
C LYS A 470 -3.46 -12.29 -30.58
N THR A 471 -3.85 -13.58 -30.58
CA THR A 471 -5.26 -13.96 -30.68
C THR A 471 -6.08 -13.40 -29.51
N PHE A 472 -5.54 -13.44 -28.29
CA PHE A 472 -6.22 -12.92 -27.10
C PHE A 472 -6.41 -11.40 -27.17
N PHE A 473 -5.36 -10.65 -27.48
CA PHE A 473 -5.40 -9.20 -27.55
C PHE A 473 -6.03 -8.63 -28.82
N SER A 474 -6.39 -9.47 -29.78
CA SER A 474 -7.21 -9.10 -30.94
C SER A 474 -8.72 -9.27 -30.67
N ASP A 475 -9.15 -9.77 -29.53
CA ASP A 475 -10.57 -9.75 -29.15
C ASP A 475 -11.05 -8.31 -28.95
N PRO A 476 -12.21 -7.89 -29.51
CA PRO A 476 -12.70 -6.51 -29.37
C PRO A 476 -12.79 -6.05 -27.92
N ARG A 477 -13.09 -6.95 -26.98
CA ARG A 477 -13.16 -6.63 -25.54
C ARG A 477 -11.79 -6.30 -24.96
N ALA A 478 -10.73 -6.94 -25.46
CA ALA A 478 -9.35 -6.65 -25.08
C ALA A 478 -8.85 -5.37 -25.75
N VAL A 479 -9.18 -5.18 -27.04
CA VAL A 479 -8.80 -3.99 -27.82
C VAL A 479 -9.29 -2.71 -27.14
N PHE A 480 -10.56 -2.70 -26.70
CA PHE A 480 -11.15 -1.56 -25.98
C PHE A 480 -11.03 -1.67 -24.46
N ALA A 481 -10.34 -2.70 -23.95
CA ALA A 481 -10.20 -2.99 -22.52
C ALA A 481 -11.50 -2.83 -21.74
N VAL A 482 -12.59 -3.35 -22.29
CA VAL A 482 -13.95 -3.19 -21.76
C VAL A 482 -14.61 -4.57 -21.59
N THR A 483 -15.17 -4.82 -20.39
CA THR A 483 -15.81 -6.11 -20.08
C THR A 483 -17.09 -6.33 -20.88
N ASP A 484 -17.85 -5.29 -21.13
CA ASP A 484 -19.16 -5.34 -21.79
C ASP A 484 -19.14 -4.57 -23.12
N TYR A 485 -18.39 -5.12 -24.07
CA TYR A 485 -18.21 -4.53 -25.41
C TYR A 485 -19.53 -4.25 -26.13
N GLN A 486 -20.52 -5.14 -26.01
CA GLN A 486 -21.81 -4.96 -26.67
C GLN A 486 -22.55 -3.73 -26.13
N LYS A 487 -22.48 -3.48 -24.82
CA LYS A 487 -23.06 -2.25 -24.24
C LYS A 487 -22.32 -1.00 -24.69
N MET A 488 -21.00 -1.04 -24.79
CA MET A 488 -20.22 0.08 -25.33
C MET A 488 -20.71 0.39 -26.75
N LYS A 489 -20.73 -0.61 -27.63
CA LYS A 489 -21.14 -0.48 -29.03
C LYS A 489 -22.57 0.06 -29.20
N GLU A 490 -23.51 -0.33 -28.33
CA GLU A 490 -24.89 0.12 -28.37
C GLU A 490 -25.11 1.54 -27.80
N ASN A 491 -24.14 2.08 -27.05
CA ASN A 491 -24.27 3.34 -26.32
C ASN A 491 -23.21 4.38 -26.72
N ILE A 492 -22.62 4.27 -27.91
CA ILE A 492 -21.66 5.23 -28.43
C ILE A 492 -22.37 6.59 -28.55
N ARG A 493 -21.69 7.62 -28.09
CA ARG A 493 -22.15 9.02 -28.16
C ARG A 493 -21.52 9.75 -29.33
N ASP A 494 -20.21 9.71 -29.41
CA ASP A 494 -19.41 10.31 -30.47
C ASP A 494 -18.09 9.54 -30.60
N VAL A 495 -17.50 9.65 -31.79
CA VAL A 495 -16.19 9.10 -32.09
C VAL A 495 -15.34 10.20 -32.64
N THR A 496 -14.16 10.42 -32.10
CA THR A 496 -13.20 11.37 -32.58
C THR A 496 -12.04 10.63 -33.24
N LEU A 497 -11.77 10.98 -34.48
CA LEU A 497 -10.65 10.44 -35.25
C LEU A 497 -9.53 11.47 -35.26
N TYR A 498 -8.30 11.04 -34.99
CA TYR A 498 -7.11 11.88 -35.02
C TYR A 498 -6.12 11.30 -36.03
N TRP A 499 -5.69 12.09 -37.01
CA TRP A 499 -4.60 11.74 -37.90
C TRP A 499 -3.63 12.92 -38.03
N GLY A 500 -2.40 12.73 -37.60
CA GLY A 500 -1.42 13.82 -37.48
C GLY A 500 -1.57 14.62 -36.19
N ILE A 501 -0.95 15.80 -36.14
CA ILE A 501 -0.83 16.60 -34.92
C ILE A 501 -2.01 17.56 -34.70
N GLU A 502 -2.71 17.96 -35.74
CA GLU A 502 -3.75 19.00 -35.70
C GLU A 502 -5.07 18.60 -36.40
N ASP A 503 -5.12 17.47 -37.09
CA ASP A 503 -6.28 17.05 -37.84
C ASP A 503 -7.17 16.12 -36.99
N GLU A 504 -8.43 16.56 -36.77
CA GLU A 504 -9.44 15.78 -36.05
C GLU A 504 -10.78 15.82 -36.78
N MET A 505 -11.56 14.74 -36.72
CA MET A 505 -12.92 14.64 -37.19
C MET A 505 -13.81 13.98 -36.15
N ILE A 506 -14.99 14.53 -35.91
CA ILE A 506 -15.95 13.94 -34.95
C ILE A 506 -17.11 13.33 -35.72
N LEU A 507 -17.35 12.04 -35.50
CA LEU A 507 -18.47 11.30 -36.08
C LEU A 507 -19.67 11.31 -35.11
N TYR A 508 -20.73 12.00 -35.49
CA TYR A 508 -21.99 12.01 -34.71
C TYR A 508 -23.08 11.14 -35.33
N SER A 509 -22.89 10.71 -36.58
CA SER A 509 -23.87 9.87 -37.27
C SER A 509 -23.80 8.41 -36.80
N ASP A 510 -24.93 7.89 -36.34
CA ASP A 510 -25.04 6.49 -35.93
C ASP A 510 -24.62 5.52 -37.06
N ALA A 511 -24.90 5.88 -38.33
CA ALA A 511 -24.52 5.03 -39.46
C ALA A 511 -23.01 4.97 -39.64
N GLN A 512 -22.31 6.12 -39.63
CA GLN A 512 -20.84 6.18 -39.71
C GLN A 512 -20.16 5.47 -38.54
N GLN A 513 -20.68 5.64 -37.32
CA GLN A 513 -20.17 4.93 -36.15
C GLN A 513 -20.32 3.43 -36.28
N GLN A 514 -21.47 2.94 -36.77
CA GLN A 514 -21.68 1.50 -36.99
C GLN A 514 -20.80 0.92 -38.10
N GLU A 515 -20.57 1.64 -39.18
CA GLU A 515 -19.67 1.24 -40.25
C GLU A 515 -18.23 1.18 -39.79
N LEU A 516 -17.77 2.18 -39.00
CA LEU A 516 -16.46 2.15 -38.38
C LEU A 516 -16.30 0.96 -37.43
N MET A 517 -17.28 0.73 -36.55
CA MET A 517 -17.22 -0.41 -35.61
C MET A 517 -17.21 -1.75 -36.33
N ALA A 518 -17.92 -1.86 -37.47
CA ALA A 518 -17.87 -3.08 -38.28
C ALA A 518 -16.52 -3.29 -38.95
N ALA A 519 -15.85 -2.23 -39.40
CA ALA A 519 -14.50 -2.29 -39.93
C ALA A 519 -13.46 -2.70 -38.87
N ILE A 520 -13.58 -2.14 -37.65
CA ILE A 520 -12.75 -2.53 -36.50
C ILE A 520 -12.96 -3.99 -36.14
N GLU A 521 -14.23 -4.46 -36.07
CA GLU A 521 -14.53 -5.88 -35.79
C GLU A 521 -13.93 -6.81 -36.83
N ALA A 522 -13.98 -6.43 -38.11
CA ALA A 522 -13.39 -7.22 -39.18
C ALA A 522 -11.84 -7.33 -39.03
N ASP A 523 -11.18 -6.26 -38.62
CA ASP A 523 -9.74 -6.29 -38.32
C ASP A 523 -9.41 -7.06 -37.04
N CYS A 524 -10.30 -7.04 -36.05
CA CYS A 524 -10.19 -7.91 -34.87
C CYS A 524 -10.27 -9.40 -35.25
N GLU A 525 -11.25 -9.78 -36.11
CA GLU A 525 -11.39 -11.16 -36.62
C GLU A 525 -10.20 -11.58 -37.46
N ALA A 526 -9.59 -10.65 -38.19
CA ALA A 526 -8.36 -10.89 -38.94
C ALA A 526 -7.09 -11.00 -38.05
N GLY A 527 -7.20 -10.60 -36.79
CA GLY A 527 -6.08 -10.56 -35.84
C GLY A 527 -5.09 -9.43 -36.09
N THR A 528 -5.49 -8.38 -36.80
CA THR A 528 -4.66 -7.21 -37.12
C THR A 528 -4.92 -6.05 -36.17
N MET A 529 -6.15 -5.87 -35.69
CA MET A 529 -6.47 -4.88 -34.66
C MET A 529 -5.94 -5.34 -33.28
N GLY A 530 -5.49 -4.40 -32.48
CA GLY A 530 -4.93 -4.70 -31.15
C GLY A 530 -3.50 -5.23 -31.14
N GLN A 531 -2.86 -5.34 -32.27
CA GLN A 531 -1.43 -5.60 -32.35
C GLN A 531 -0.65 -4.31 -32.09
N HIS A 532 -0.52 -3.96 -30.82
CA HIS A 532 0.11 -2.74 -30.34
C HIS A 532 1.44 -2.37 -31.02
N ALA A 533 1.91 -1.14 -30.74
CA ALA A 533 3.19 -0.56 -31.14
C ALA A 533 4.42 -1.47 -31.04
N PHE A 534 4.37 -2.57 -30.30
CA PHE A 534 5.43 -3.58 -30.25
C PHE A 534 5.67 -4.33 -31.56
N PHE A 535 4.69 -4.38 -32.45
CA PHE A 535 4.76 -5.11 -33.72
C PHE A 535 4.89 -4.19 -34.90
N HIS A 536 4.71 -2.87 -34.68
CA HIS A 536 4.69 -1.84 -35.71
C HIS A 536 5.78 -0.81 -35.44
N GLY A 537 6.45 -0.36 -36.47
CA GLY A 537 7.34 0.80 -36.39
C GLY A 537 6.49 2.10 -36.37
N ASP A 538 7.09 3.22 -35.97
CA ASP A 538 6.45 4.54 -36.01
C ASP A 538 5.91 4.89 -37.44
N ASP A 539 6.49 4.32 -38.48
CA ASP A 539 6.09 4.50 -39.89
C ASP A 539 4.78 3.76 -40.26
N ASP A 540 4.31 2.86 -39.41
CA ASP A 540 3.09 2.06 -39.67
C ASP A 540 1.83 2.65 -39.05
N TYR A 541 1.96 3.70 -38.25
CA TYR A 541 0.85 4.45 -37.67
C TYR A 541 0.00 5.12 -38.76
N VAL A 542 -1.33 5.08 -38.59
CA VAL A 542 -2.31 5.71 -39.48
C VAL A 542 -3.14 6.74 -38.74
N ALA A 543 -3.84 6.33 -37.70
CA ALA A 543 -4.76 7.20 -36.96
C ALA A 543 -5.01 6.71 -35.54
N ASP A 544 -5.53 7.60 -34.72
CA ASP A 544 -6.09 7.31 -33.40
C ASP A 544 -7.61 7.45 -33.44
N ILE A 545 -8.31 6.53 -32.80
CA ILE A 545 -9.76 6.54 -32.66
C ILE A 545 -10.11 6.65 -31.18
N ASP A 546 -10.80 7.73 -30.79
CA ASP A 546 -11.32 7.95 -29.45
C ASP A 546 -12.85 7.77 -29.47
N ILE A 547 -13.34 6.78 -28.73
CA ILE A 547 -14.77 6.44 -28.67
C ILE A 547 -15.33 6.85 -27.33
N ASN A 548 -16.20 7.85 -27.34
CA ASN A 548 -16.94 8.29 -26.17
C ASN A 548 -18.31 7.62 -26.11
N TRP A 549 -18.60 6.95 -25.01
CA TRP A 549 -19.86 6.24 -24.82
C TRP A 549 -20.48 6.45 -23.44
N ASN A 550 -21.80 6.27 -23.35
CA ASN A 550 -22.54 6.41 -22.10
C ASN A 550 -22.35 5.13 -21.25
N ALA A 551 -21.46 5.21 -20.27
CA ALA A 551 -21.18 4.12 -19.36
C ALA A 551 -22.04 4.22 -18.09
N VAL A 552 -22.35 3.06 -17.51
CA VAL A 552 -23.01 2.97 -16.20
C VAL A 552 -22.01 2.41 -15.20
N TYR A 553 -21.55 3.28 -14.32
CA TYR A 553 -20.61 2.89 -13.26
C TYR A 553 -21.38 2.29 -12.07
N LYS A 554 -21.04 1.06 -11.70
CA LYS A 554 -21.57 0.41 -10.49
C LYS A 554 -20.79 0.85 -9.26
N MET A 555 -21.28 1.85 -8.56
CA MET A 555 -20.65 2.41 -7.35
C MET A 555 -21.13 1.70 -6.07
N GLY A 556 -21.09 0.37 -6.02
CA GLY A 556 -21.38 -0.41 -4.80
C GLY A 556 -22.73 -0.09 -4.16
N GLN A 557 -22.73 0.43 -2.93
CA GLN A 557 -23.97 0.76 -2.20
C GLN A 557 -24.67 2.06 -2.68
N MET A 558 -24.08 2.81 -3.58
CA MET A 558 -24.60 4.11 -4.02
C MET A 558 -25.54 4.04 -5.23
N GLY A 559 -25.68 2.89 -5.84
CA GLY A 559 -26.43 2.74 -7.08
C GLY A 559 -25.58 3.03 -8.31
N ASP A 560 -26.21 2.86 -9.48
CA ASP A 560 -25.56 3.06 -10.77
C ASP A 560 -25.51 4.55 -11.11
N ILE A 561 -24.33 5.05 -11.47
CA ILE A 561 -24.14 6.43 -11.95
C ILE A 561 -23.85 6.37 -13.44
N SER A 562 -24.61 7.12 -14.24
CA SER A 562 -24.34 7.27 -15.65
C SER A 562 -23.28 8.35 -15.87
N GLY A 563 -22.27 8.06 -16.68
CA GLY A 563 -21.20 8.99 -17.05
C GLY A 563 -20.72 8.72 -18.46
N ILE A 564 -19.86 9.59 -18.98
CA ILE A 564 -19.19 9.39 -20.28
C ILE A 564 -17.86 8.69 -19.98
N ARG A 565 -17.59 7.63 -20.75
CA ARG A 565 -16.29 6.95 -20.79
C ARG A 565 -15.71 7.11 -22.19
N GLY A 566 -14.42 7.41 -22.27
CA GLY A 566 -13.63 7.39 -23.49
C GLY A 566 -12.80 6.11 -23.54
N ASP A 567 -12.84 5.44 -24.67
CA ASP A 567 -11.96 4.30 -24.99
C ASP A 567 -11.22 4.62 -26.29
N TYR A 568 -9.96 4.24 -26.36
CA TYR A 568 -9.00 4.69 -27.37
C TYR A 568 -8.39 3.50 -28.11
N VAL A 569 -8.24 3.61 -29.43
CA VAL A 569 -7.63 2.59 -30.28
C VAL A 569 -6.67 3.22 -31.27
N ILE A 570 -5.49 2.64 -31.41
CA ILE A 570 -4.51 3.01 -32.43
C ILE A 570 -4.70 2.15 -33.67
N VAL A 571 -4.75 2.77 -34.83
CA VAL A 571 -4.89 2.11 -36.13
C VAL A 571 -3.53 2.10 -36.85
N TYR A 572 -3.13 0.92 -37.28
CA TYR A 572 -1.91 0.68 -38.07
C TYR A 572 -2.25 0.27 -39.50
N LYS A 573 -1.29 0.35 -40.42
CA LYS A 573 -1.48 0.05 -41.86
C LYS A 573 -2.00 -1.35 -42.17
N ASP A 574 -1.79 -2.32 -41.29
CA ASP A 574 -2.26 -3.70 -41.44
C ASP A 574 -3.73 -3.89 -40.98
N CYS A 575 -4.34 -2.87 -40.34
CA CYS A 575 -5.78 -2.81 -40.10
C CYS A 575 -6.50 -2.42 -41.40
N ILE A 576 -6.49 -3.32 -42.39
CA ILE A 576 -6.88 -3.03 -43.78
C ILE A 576 -8.33 -2.54 -43.90
N ASN A 577 -9.25 -3.09 -43.11
CA ASN A 577 -10.68 -2.74 -43.18
C ASN A 577 -10.91 -1.35 -42.57
N THR A 578 -10.29 -1.07 -41.42
CA THR A 578 -10.42 0.22 -40.76
C THR A 578 -9.74 1.32 -41.58
N VAL A 579 -8.55 1.06 -42.13
CA VAL A 579 -7.85 2.02 -42.99
C VAL A 579 -8.67 2.34 -44.23
N ALA A 580 -9.23 1.34 -44.92
CA ALA A 580 -10.07 1.57 -46.09
C ALA A 580 -11.30 2.43 -45.77
N TYR A 581 -11.97 2.20 -44.63
CA TYR A 581 -13.06 3.03 -44.16
C TYR A 581 -12.63 4.48 -43.90
N LEU A 582 -11.46 4.68 -43.25
CA LEU A 582 -10.95 6.01 -42.97
C LEU A 582 -10.55 6.75 -44.27
N GLU A 583 -10.00 6.06 -45.26
CA GLU A 583 -9.69 6.65 -46.57
C GLU A 583 -10.95 7.08 -47.31
N ASP A 584 -11.99 6.25 -47.34
CA ASP A 584 -13.27 6.58 -47.96
C ASP A 584 -13.95 7.79 -47.28
N LEU A 585 -13.86 7.86 -45.96
CA LEU A 585 -14.41 8.95 -45.16
C LEU A 585 -13.69 10.30 -45.39
N LEU A 586 -12.40 10.26 -45.71
CA LEU A 586 -11.59 11.46 -45.99
C LEU A 586 -11.75 11.95 -47.45
N GLU A 587 -12.27 11.11 -48.36
CA GLU A 587 -12.57 11.49 -49.75
C GLU A 587 -13.97 12.10 -49.91
N GLU A 588 -14.88 11.90 -48.94
CA GLU A 588 -16.21 12.53 -48.90
C GLU A 588 -16.14 13.96 -48.30
#